data_f9096edbd10c7b9d2d44675a8d71d0b2
#
_entry.id   f9096edbd10c7b9d2d44675a8d71d0b2
#
_cell.length_a   1.000
_cell.length_b   1.000
_cell.length_c   1.000
_cell.angle_alpha   90.00
_cell.angle_beta   90.00
_cell.angle_gamma   90.00
#
_symmetry.space_group_name_H-M   'P 1'
#
loop_
_entity.id
_entity.type
_entity.pdbx_description
1 polymer ?
#
loop_
_entity_poly.entity_id
_entity_poly.type
_entity_poly.pdbx_seq_one_letter_code
_entity_poly.pdbx_strand_id
1 'polypeptide(L)'
;MAFGKILKLSAISTALLLAGCGGGDIVINTGSGSAENPTTPTTPTSPCPSFAKQGSAIGGIGKTICEITGTLTADATLTSNIVWSLNGKVAVGNDNANSAVLTVEPGTTVFGKSGADFLVVSRGSQIRAVGSSSAPIVFTSVNDMIGSVTESSAGQWGGIVILGKAPTNKCDPAALASCKIEAEGNAGPYGGDKPTDNSGIMKFVQVKYAGYEVIKDNELNGVTFAGVGSGTVVDYLQVHNNLDDGVEFFGGTVDLKHLVLTGNRDDSLDWTDGWNGRVQHVLIRHDKNNLEANRGIEADNNSSKFDATPLSSPKIANMTIIGNNFKSAAADSEGILLRAGTAGEFYNTIVTGS
;
A
#
# COMPACT_ATOMS: atom_id res chain seq x y z
N MET A 1 -47.22 -18.61 35.80
CA MET A 1 -47.67 -19.55 34.77
C MET A 1 -46.57 -19.56 33.71
N ALA A 2 -45.60 -20.36 33.83
CA ALA A 2 -45.36 -21.76 33.41
C ALA A 2 -45.64 -21.99 31.93
N PHE A 3 -44.56 -22.30 31.19
CA PHE A 3 -44.16 -23.47 30.40
C PHE A 3 -43.14 -22.99 29.37
N GLY A 4 -41.99 -23.34 29.39
CA GLY A 4 -41.03 -24.41 29.31
C GLY A 4 -41.17 -25.37 28.10
N LYS A 5 -40.28 -25.27 27.07
CA LYS A 5 -39.99 -26.41 26.22
C LYS A 5 -38.50 -26.44 25.82
N ILE A 6 -37.84 -27.45 26.35
CA ILE A 6 -36.48 -27.90 26.00
C ILE A 6 -36.60 -28.75 24.74
N LEU A 7 -35.78 -28.45 23.72
CA LEU A 7 -35.62 -29.31 22.55
C LEU A 7 -34.23 -30.00 22.64
N LYS A 8 -34.26 -31.33 22.78
CA LYS A 8 -33.06 -32.18 22.74
C LYS A 8 -32.70 -32.48 21.29
N LEU A 9 -31.46 -32.25 20.92
CA LEU A 9 -30.88 -32.71 19.64
C LEU A 9 -30.18 -34.04 19.86
N SER A 10 -30.59 -35.07 19.13
CA SER A 10 -29.97 -36.42 19.10
C SER A 10 -28.75 -36.39 18.19
N ALA A 11 -27.65 -36.96 18.65
CA ALA A 11 -26.49 -37.30 17.87
C ALA A 11 -26.74 -38.60 17.09
N ILE A 12 -26.51 -38.61 15.81
CA ILE A 12 -26.48 -39.82 14.97
C ILE A 12 -25.01 -40.13 14.65
N SER A 13 -24.55 -41.24 15.21
CA SER A 13 -23.25 -41.82 14.89
C SER A 13 -23.40 -42.75 13.69
N THR A 14 -22.66 -42.56 12.65
CA THR A 14 -22.59 -43.48 11.49
C THR A 14 -21.26 -44.21 11.56
N ALA A 15 -21.32 -45.51 11.84
CA ALA A 15 -20.19 -46.42 11.78
C ALA A 15 -19.93 -46.87 10.32
N LEU A 16 -18.69 -46.78 9.87
CA LEU A 16 -18.25 -47.36 8.61
C LEU A 16 -17.62 -48.73 8.86
N LEU A 17 -18.20 -49.76 8.29
CA LEU A 17 -17.67 -51.13 8.29
C LEU A 17 -16.59 -51.28 7.20
N LEU A 18 -15.39 -51.73 7.59
CA LEU A 18 -14.40 -52.29 6.69
C LEU A 18 -14.66 -53.77 6.50
N ALA A 19 -14.82 -54.21 5.28
CA ALA A 19 -14.76 -55.61 4.89
C ALA A 19 -13.83 -55.77 3.69
N GLY A 20 -12.97 -56.75 3.78
CA GLY A 20 -12.54 -57.40 2.58
C GLY A 20 -11.10 -57.93 2.61
N CYS A 21 -10.99 -59.22 2.81
CA CYS A 21 -9.79 -60.06 2.68
C CYS A 21 -9.26 -60.15 1.23
N GLY A 22 -7.93 -60.21 1.12
CA GLY A 22 -7.22 -60.68 -0.05
C GLY A 22 -5.86 -61.19 0.37
N GLY A 23 -5.71 -62.52 0.52
CA GLY A 23 -4.46 -63.17 0.85
C GLY A 23 -3.48 -63.15 -0.32
N GLY A 24 -2.21 -62.89 -0.01
CA GLY A 24 -1.08 -63.08 -0.91
C GLY A 24 0.12 -63.56 -0.11
N ASP A 25 0.70 -64.68 -0.53
CA ASP A 25 1.79 -65.40 0.12
C ASP A 25 3.05 -64.51 0.30
N ILE A 26 3.59 -64.53 1.50
CA ILE A 26 4.89 -63.88 1.80
C ILE A 26 5.99 -64.91 1.51
N VAL A 27 6.77 -64.67 0.48
CA VAL A 27 8.05 -65.35 0.24
C VAL A 27 9.15 -64.66 1.04
N ILE A 28 9.64 -65.28 2.09
CA ILE A 28 10.79 -64.77 2.83
C ILE A 28 12.05 -65.23 2.12
N ASN A 29 12.73 -64.28 1.46
CA ASN A 29 14.06 -64.51 0.90
C ASN A 29 15.12 -63.99 1.87
N THR A 30 15.83 -64.93 2.56
CA THR A 30 16.94 -64.62 3.45
C THR A 30 18.22 -64.44 2.67
N GLY A 31 18.41 -63.26 2.11
CA GLY A 31 19.68 -62.82 1.51
C GLY A 31 20.32 -61.73 2.40
N SER A 32 21.45 -62.04 3.00
CA SER A 32 22.30 -61.06 3.70
C SER A 32 22.88 -60.05 2.71
N GLY A 33 22.21 -58.91 2.62
CA GLY A 33 22.74 -57.73 1.95
C GLY A 33 22.66 -56.56 2.92
N SER A 34 23.80 -55.87 3.12
CA SER A 34 23.91 -54.67 3.92
C SER A 34 22.90 -53.65 3.45
N ALA A 35 21.94 -53.32 4.27
CA ALA A 35 20.98 -52.26 4.01
C ALA A 35 21.68 -50.92 4.10
N GLU A 36 22.05 -50.37 2.95
CA GLU A 36 22.23 -48.91 2.83
C GLU A 36 20.88 -48.25 3.03
N ASN A 37 20.78 -47.53 4.13
CA ASN A 37 19.63 -46.70 4.44
C ASN A 37 19.54 -45.59 3.42
N PRO A 38 18.52 -45.45 2.55
CA PRO A 38 18.40 -44.31 1.66
C PRO A 38 18.11 -43.10 2.53
N THR A 39 19.16 -42.33 2.79
CA THR A 39 19.02 -40.96 3.29
C THR A 39 18.34 -40.13 2.19
N THR A 40 17.02 -40.04 2.25
CA THR A 40 16.26 -39.04 1.50
C THR A 40 16.79 -37.68 1.95
N PRO A 41 17.38 -36.87 1.06
CA PRO A 41 17.73 -35.50 1.43
C PRO A 41 16.42 -34.77 1.68
N THR A 42 16.07 -34.58 2.95
CA THR A 42 15.06 -33.59 3.31
C THR A 42 15.68 -32.22 3.04
N THR A 43 15.48 -31.72 1.83
CA THR A 43 15.67 -30.30 1.56
C THR A 43 14.77 -29.56 2.56
N PRO A 44 15.30 -28.69 3.42
CA PRO A 44 14.45 -27.90 4.30
C PRO A 44 13.53 -27.06 3.42
N THR A 45 12.25 -27.35 3.44
CA THR A 45 11.25 -26.55 2.74
C THR A 45 11.29 -25.16 3.38
N SER A 46 11.73 -24.16 2.64
CA SER A 46 11.70 -22.77 3.10
C SER A 46 10.26 -22.46 3.55
N PRO A 47 10.06 -21.86 4.71
CA PRO A 47 8.72 -21.46 5.15
C PRO A 47 8.15 -20.31 4.31
N CYS A 48 8.95 -19.73 3.42
CA CYS A 48 8.58 -18.65 2.51
C CYS A 48 8.28 -19.19 1.12
N PRO A 49 7.31 -18.61 0.39
CA PRO A 49 7.04 -18.97 -0.99
C PRO A 49 8.23 -18.61 -1.90
N SER A 50 8.25 -19.19 -3.11
CA SER A 50 9.38 -19.09 -4.05
C SER A 50 9.74 -17.68 -4.50
N PHE A 51 8.81 -16.72 -4.40
CA PHE A 51 9.05 -15.30 -4.74
C PHE A 51 9.69 -14.51 -3.58
N ALA A 52 9.90 -15.14 -2.43
CA ALA A 52 10.47 -14.50 -1.24
C ALA A 52 11.56 -15.39 -0.61
N LYS A 53 12.44 -14.77 0.15
CA LYS A 53 13.46 -15.47 0.93
C LYS A 53 13.10 -15.42 2.41
N GLN A 54 13.57 -16.40 3.18
CA GLN A 54 13.45 -16.31 4.63
C GLN A 54 14.31 -15.15 5.13
N GLY A 55 13.66 -14.19 5.78
CA GLY A 55 14.30 -13.08 6.44
C GLY A 55 14.91 -13.48 7.79
N SER A 56 15.82 -12.65 8.28
CA SER A 56 16.38 -12.84 9.62
C SER A 56 15.30 -12.63 10.69
N ALA A 57 15.34 -13.44 11.74
CA ALA A 57 14.48 -13.23 12.90
C ALA A 57 14.81 -11.88 13.55
N ILE A 58 13.77 -11.11 13.89
CA ILE A 58 13.88 -9.83 14.58
C ILE A 58 13.25 -9.99 15.96
N GLY A 59 13.95 -9.59 17.00
CA GLY A 59 13.45 -9.65 18.37
C GLY A 59 12.14 -8.87 18.52
N GLY A 60 11.14 -9.46 19.20
CA GLY A 60 9.80 -8.90 19.31
C GLY A 60 8.81 -9.34 18.23
N ILE A 61 9.29 -9.87 17.09
CA ILE A 61 8.43 -10.41 16.03
C ILE A 61 8.34 -11.94 16.17
N GLY A 62 7.21 -12.44 16.67
CA GLY A 62 6.99 -13.87 16.93
C GLY A 62 6.58 -14.70 15.71
N LYS A 63 6.48 -14.10 14.51
CA LYS A 63 6.11 -14.77 13.27
C LYS A 63 7.32 -14.97 12.35
N THR A 64 7.21 -15.92 11.42
CA THR A 64 8.15 -16.06 10.32
C THR A 64 8.20 -14.75 9.50
N ILE A 65 9.41 -14.31 9.17
CA ILE A 65 9.63 -13.17 8.30
C ILE A 65 10.03 -13.69 6.91
N CYS A 66 9.31 -13.22 5.87
CA CYS A 66 9.67 -13.49 4.48
C CYS A 66 10.01 -12.15 3.78
N GLU A 67 11.19 -12.10 3.18
CA GLU A 67 11.73 -10.91 2.53
C GLU A 67 11.51 -10.95 1.02
N ILE A 68 10.93 -9.89 0.48
CA ILE A 68 10.67 -9.69 -0.94
C ILE A 68 11.71 -8.71 -1.49
N THR A 69 12.27 -9.02 -2.65
CA THR A 69 13.27 -8.17 -3.33
C THR A 69 12.99 -8.10 -4.82
N GLY A 70 13.33 -6.97 -5.44
CA GLY A 70 13.30 -6.80 -6.90
C GLY A 70 11.89 -6.84 -7.48
N THR A 71 11.68 -7.50 -8.61
CA THR A 71 10.43 -7.45 -9.37
C THR A 71 9.65 -8.76 -9.28
N LEU A 72 8.40 -8.67 -8.86
CA LEU A 72 7.42 -9.75 -8.94
C LEU A 72 6.84 -9.79 -10.35
N THR A 73 7.27 -10.73 -11.17
CA THR A 73 6.84 -10.87 -12.58
C THR A 73 5.64 -11.78 -12.76
N ALA A 74 5.10 -12.34 -11.70
CA ALA A 74 3.91 -13.18 -11.65
C ALA A 74 3.09 -12.84 -10.41
N ASP A 75 1.84 -13.28 -10.39
CA ASP A 75 0.94 -13.07 -9.26
C ASP A 75 1.52 -13.63 -7.97
N ALA A 76 1.39 -12.86 -6.90
CA ALA A 76 1.89 -13.20 -5.58
C ALA A 76 0.85 -12.90 -4.50
N THR A 77 0.84 -13.72 -3.44
CA THR A 77 -0.06 -13.51 -2.30
C THR A 77 0.73 -13.39 -1.00
N LEU A 78 0.51 -12.29 -0.29
CA LEU A 78 1.04 -12.06 1.06
C LEU A 78 0.00 -12.50 2.07
N THR A 79 0.30 -13.60 2.75
CA THR A 79 -0.62 -14.22 3.72
C THR A 79 -0.43 -13.64 5.13
N SER A 80 -1.48 -13.63 5.93
CA SER A 80 -1.48 -12.99 7.26
C SER A 80 -0.76 -13.78 8.37
N ASN A 81 -0.44 -15.05 8.12
CA ASN A 81 0.34 -15.89 9.05
C ASN A 81 1.86 -15.61 8.99
N ILE A 82 2.31 -14.88 8.01
CA ILE A 82 3.70 -14.43 7.78
C ILE A 82 3.76 -12.92 7.97
N VAL A 83 4.91 -12.40 8.41
CA VAL A 83 5.25 -10.99 8.36
C VAL A 83 6.19 -10.78 7.18
N TRP A 84 5.87 -9.81 6.34
CA TRP A 84 6.58 -9.57 5.09
C TRP A 84 7.52 -8.37 5.21
N SER A 85 8.77 -8.52 4.79
CA SER A 85 9.69 -7.38 4.70
C SER A 85 9.99 -7.04 3.25
N LEU A 86 10.03 -5.76 2.95
CA LEU A 86 10.58 -5.24 1.70
C LEU A 86 12.09 -5.05 1.86
N ASN A 87 12.84 -5.25 0.78
CA ASN A 87 14.27 -4.98 0.73
C ASN A 87 14.60 -4.28 -0.59
N GLY A 88 14.89 -2.99 -0.50
CA GLY A 88 15.02 -2.09 -1.62
C GLY A 88 13.68 -1.85 -2.34
N LYS A 89 13.73 -1.39 -3.58
CA LYS A 89 12.55 -1.25 -4.44
C LYS A 89 11.95 -2.61 -4.78
N VAL A 90 10.74 -2.87 -4.32
CA VAL A 90 9.94 -4.04 -4.70
C VAL A 90 8.90 -3.63 -5.72
N ALA A 91 8.98 -4.12 -6.94
CA ALA A 91 8.04 -3.79 -8.01
C ALA A 91 7.07 -4.95 -8.30
N VAL A 92 5.79 -4.65 -8.44
CA VAL A 92 4.77 -5.57 -8.95
C VAL A 92 4.65 -5.36 -10.44
N GLY A 93 5.08 -6.34 -11.22
CA GLY A 93 5.19 -6.24 -12.67
C GLY A 93 6.29 -5.29 -13.16
N ASN A 94 6.36 -5.09 -14.47
CA ASN A 94 7.38 -4.28 -15.13
C ASN A 94 6.79 -3.52 -16.32
N ASP A 95 6.38 -2.29 -16.11
CA ASP A 95 5.90 -1.29 -17.11
C ASP A 95 5.21 -1.89 -18.35
N ASN A 96 4.13 -2.63 -18.18
CA ASN A 96 3.40 -3.33 -19.22
C ASN A 96 4.14 -4.52 -19.89
N ALA A 97 5.40 -4.77 -19.59
CA ALA A 97 6.14 -5.91 -20.14
C ALA A 97 5.73 -7.22 -19.44
N ASN A 98 5.51 -7.16 -18.13
CA ASN A 98 4.99 -8.25 -17.32
C ASN A 98 3.96 -7.70 -16.36
N SER A 99 2.70 -8.06 -16.53
CA SER A 99 1.63 -7.73 -15.59
C SER A 99 1.59 -8.76 -14.47
N ALA A 100 1.43 -8.30 -13.23
CA ALA A 100 1.27 -9.15 -12.05
C ALA A 100 0.24 -8.55 -11.10
N VAL A 101 -0.36 -9.40 -10.28
CA VAL A 101 -1.27 -8.99 -9.20
C VAL A 101 -0.65 -9.34 -7.85
N LEU A 102 -0.43 -8.33 -7.02
CA LEU A 102 -0.06 -8.53 -5.62
C LEU A 102 -1.32 -8.58 -4.76
N THR A 103 -1.69 -9.76 -4.29
CA THR A 103 -2.78 -9.91 -3.31
C THR A 103 -2.22 -9.84 -1.89
N VAL A 104 -2.84 -9.02 -1.05
CA VAL A 104 -2.50 -8.90 0.37
C VAL A 104 -3.73 -9.28 1.20
N GLU A 105 -3.62 -10.34 1.97
CA GLU A 105 -4.74 -10.85 2.78
C GLU A 105 -5.08 -9.91 3.95
N PRO A 106 -6.34 -9.91 4.44
CA PRO A 106 -6.73 -9.18 5.65
C PRO A 106 -5.84 -9.51 6.84
N GLY A 107 -5.41 -8.50 7.60
CA GLY A 107 -4.57 -8.65 8.79
C GLY A 107 -3.08 -8.91 8.50
N THR A 108 -2.66 -8.80 7.24
CA THR A 108 -1.25 -8.91 6.86
C THR A 108 -0.48 -7.67 7.28
N THR A 109 0.76 -7.88 7.73
CA THR A 109 1.73 -6.80 7.99
C THR A 109 2.90 -6.90 7.03
N VAL A 110 3.23 -5.78 6.39
CA VAL A 110 4.38 -5.58 5.51
C VAL A 110 5.23 -4.45 6.09
N PHE A 111 6.55 -4.61 6.16
CA PHE A 111 7.42 -3.57 6.70
C PHE A 111 8.67 -3.33 5.87
N GLY A 112 9.15 -2.07 5.88
CA GLY A 112 10.48 -1.69 5.43
C GLY A 112 11.45 -1.57 6.60
N LYS A 113 12.74 -1.71 6.33
CA LYS A 113 13.85 -1.58 7.31
C LYS A 113 14.62 -0.28 7.14
N SER A 114 14.50 0.32 5.97
CA SER A 114 15.23 1.54 5.59
C SER A 114 14.40 2.38 4.62
N GLY A 115 14.78 3.65 4.44
CA GLY A 115 14.12 4.54 3.49
C GLY A 115 14.14 4.06 2.03
N ALA A 116 15.13 3.26 1.65
CA ALA A 116 15.22 2.67 0.30
C ALA A 116 14.26 1.50 0.07
N ASP A 117 13.54 1.04 1.09
CA ASP A 117 12.58 -0.06 1.00
C ASP A 117 11.19 0.49 0.69
N PHE A 118 10.68 0.27 -0.50
CA PHE A 118 9.36 0.74 -0.93
C PHE A 118 8.69 -0.21 -1.91
N LEU A 119 7.37 -0.10 -2.02
CA LEU A 119 6.55 -0.91 -2.91
C LEU A 119 6.12 -0.09 -4.13
N VAL A 120 6.30 -0.66 -5.32
CA VAL A 120 5.82 -0.07 -6.57
C VAL A 120 4.82 -1.00 -7.24
N VAL A 121 3.67 -0.48 -7.64
CA VAL A 121 2.76 -1.16 -8.55
C VAL A 121 2.95 -0.55 -9.94
N SER A 122 3.62 -1.28 -10.82
CA SER A 122 3.96 -0.80 -12.17
C SER A 122 2.73 -0.73 -13.07
N ARG A 123 2.77 0.12 -14.11
CA ARG A 123 1.69 0.22 -15.10
C ARG A 123 1.29 -1.15 -15.66
N GLY A 124 -0.01 -1.44 -15.67
CA GLY A 124 -0.56 -2.70 -16.15
C GLY A 124 -0.61 -3.82 -15.11
N SER A 125 -0.05 -3.58 -13.92
CA SER A 125 -0.14 -4.48 -12.77
C SER A 125 -1.15 -3.97 -11.75
N GLN A 126 -1.46 -4.78 -10.73
CA GLN A 126 -2.47 -4.44 -9.73
C GLN A 126 -2.02 -4.81 -8.32
N ILE A 127 -2.51 -4.05 -7.34
CA ILE A 127 -2.54 -4.45 -5.94
C ILE A 127 -3.98 -4.81 -5.52
N ARG A 128 -4.16 -5.92 -4.79
CA ARG A 128 -5.41 -6.32 -4.14
C ARG A 128 -5.19 -6.39 -2.63
N ALA A 129 -5.19 -5.24 -2.00
CA ALA A 129 -5.06 -5.10 -0.54
C ALA A 129 -6.45 -4.81 0.05
N VAL A 130 -7.20 -5.87 0.36
CA VAL A 130 -8.57 -5.76 0.86
C VAL A 130 -8.63 -6.29 2.30
N GLY A 131 -8.41 -5.39 3.25
CA GLY A 131 -8.59 -5.66 4.67
C GLY A 131 -10.04 -5.51 5.13
N SER A 132 -10.21 -5.44 6.43
CA SER A 132 -11.49 -5.14 7.09
C SER A 132 -11.24 -4.26 8.33
N SER A 133 -12.31 -3.71 8.92
CA SER A 133 -12.19 -2.93 10.17
C SER A 133 -11.61 -3.73 11.35
N SER A 134 -11.80 -5.06 11.37
CA SER A 134 -11.26 -5.96 12.41
C SER A 134 -9.93 -6.60 12.03
N ALA A 135 -9.53 -6.53 10.76
CA ALA A 135 -8.29 -7.09 10.22
C ALA A 135 -7.72 -6.17 9.14
N PRO A 136 -7.28 -4.94 9.49
CA PRO A 136 -6.67 -4.03 8.54
C PRO A 136 -5.35 -4.60 8.03
N ILE A 137 -4.98 -4.17 6.82
CA ILE A 137 -3.65 -4.44 6.26
C ILE A 137 -2.73 -3.30 6.69
N VAL A 138 -1.55 -3.63 7.20
CA VAL A 138 -0.61 -2.63 7.74
C VAL A 138 0.69 -2.66 6.96
N PHE A 139 1.05 -1.53 6.36
CA PHE A 139 2.37 -1.25 5.83
C PHE A 139 3.08 -0.29 6.79
N THR A 140 4.25 -0.67 7.28
CA THR A 140 4.91 0.07 8.36
C THR A 140 6.43 -0.08 8.33
N SER A 141 7.10 0.36 9.38
CA SER A 141 8.55 0.20 9.57
C SER A 141 8.89 -0.94 10.53
N VAL A 142 10.13 -1.42 10.46
CA VAL A 142 10.65 -2.38 11.44
C VAL A 142 10.61 -1.80 12.86
N ASN A 143 10.79 -0.51 13.04
CA ASN A 143 10.77 0.13 14.35
C ASN A 143 9.37 0.08 14.98
N ASP A 144 8.31 0.23 14.20
CA ASP A 144 6.94 0.05 14.67
C ASP A 144 6.68 -1.41 15.07
N MET A 145 7.20 -2.36 14.30
CA MET A 145 7.06 -3.79 14.60
C MET A 145 7.67 -4.21 15.93
N ILE A 146 8.73 -3.54 16.36
CA ILE A 146 9.42 -3.82 17.64
C ILE A 146 9.04 -2.84 18.75
N GLY A 147 8.10 -1.93 18.50
CA GLY A 147 7.62 -0.96 19.48
C GLY A 147 8.62 0.13 19.84
N SER A 148 9.54 0.49 18.94
CA SER A 148 10.57 1.52 19.16
C SER A 148 10.24 2.88 18.51
N VAL A 149 9.05 3.05 17.97
CA VAL A 149 8.58 4.32 17.42
C VAL A 149 8.21 5.31 18.52
N THR A 150 8.34 6.60 18.19
CA THR A 150 7.94 7.74 19.04
C THR A 150 6.95 8.62 18.26
N GLU A 151 6.39 9.63 18.89
CA GLU A 151 5.55 10.64 18.23
C GLU A 151 6.26 11.34 17.06
N SER A 152 7.61 11.46 17.15
CA SER A 152 8.44 12.06 16.11
C SER A 152 8.99 11.06 15.08
N SER A 153 8.53 9.82 15.05
CA SER A 153 8.98 8.84 14.07
C SER A 153 8.33 9.09 12.71
N ALA A 154 9.14 9.20 11.65
CA ALA A 154 8.74 9.31 10.25
C ALA A 154 9.92 8.90 9.35
N GLY A 155 9.76 8.76 8.05
CA GLY A 155 10.86 8.53 7.11
C GLY A 155 11.61 7.21 7.29
N GLN A 156 10.99 6.21 7.90
CA GLN A 156 11.67 4.97 8.25
C GLN A 156 11.66 3.92 7.13
N TRP A 157 10.85 4.14 6.12
CA TRP A 157 10.78 3.38 4.87
C TRP A 157 10.14 4.25 3.78
N GLY A 158 10.18 3.80 2.50
CA GLY A 158 9.85 4.69 1.41
C GLY A 158 8.36 4.90 1.17
N GLY A 159 7.50 3.93 1.44
CA GLY A 159 6.07 4.05 1.15
C GLY A 159 5.59 3.20 -0.04
N ILE A 160 4.47 3.60 -0.63
CA ILE A 160 3.82 2.87 -1.72
C ILE A 160 3.64 3.80 -2.92
N VAL A 161 4.12 3.39 -4.09
CA VAL A 161 3.95 4.11 -5.36
C VAL A 161 3.08 3.28 -6.31
N ILE A 162 1.98 3.87 -6.80
CA ILE A 162 1.09 3.23 -7.76
C ILE A 162 1.15 4.00 -9.08
N LEU A 163 1.58 3.31 -10.13
CA LEU A 163 1.78 3.86 -11.47
C LEU A 163 0.67 3.40 -12.39
N GLY A 164 -0.03 4.34 -13.01
CA GLY A 164 -1.16 4.06 -13.90
C GLY A 164 -0.95 4.64 -15.31
N LYS A 165 -1.94 4.40 -16.16
CA LYS A 165 -1.98 4.79 -17.58
C LYS A 165 -2.98 5.92 -17.86
N ALA A 166 -3.49 6.57 -16.82
CA ALA A 166 -4.37 7.72 -17.00
C ALA A 166 -3.58 8.97 -17.43
N PRO A 167 -4.23 9.95 -18.06
CA PRO A 167 -3.57 11.15 -18.54
C PRO A 167 -2.95 11.97 -17.42
N THR A 168 -1.83 12.62 -17.75
CA THR A 168 -1.22 13.70 -16.98
C THR A 168 -0.89 14.86 -17.91
N ASN A 169 -0.92 16.09 -17.43
CA ASN A 169 -0.64 17.27 -18.24
C ASN A 169 0.87 17.52 -18.47
N LYS A 170 1.74 16.66 -17.94
CA LYS A 170 3.15 16.58 -18.33
C LYS A 170 3.36 15.89 -19.68
N CYS A 171 2.36 15.13 -20.16
CA CYS A 171 2.44 14.44 -21.44
C CYS A 171 2.08 15.36 -22.61
N ASP A 172 2.69 15.13 -23.76
CA ASP A 172 2.23 15.71 -25.02
C ASP A 172 0.80 15.23 -25.33
N PRO A 173 -0.20 16.11 -25.42
CA PRO A 173 -1.57 15.74 -25.73
C PRO A 173 -1.74 14.99 -27.06
N ALA A 174 -0.83 15.18 -28.00
CA ALA A 174 -0.83 14.49 -29.30
C ALA A 174 -0.22 13.07 -29.22
N ALA A 175 0.41 12.71 -28.11
CA ALA A 175 1.18 11.45 -27.95
C ALA A 175 0.89 10.74 -26.62
N LEU A 176 -0.31 10.89 -26.05
CA LEU A 176 -0.66 10.34 -24.72
C LEU A 176 -0.42 8.84 -24.60
N ALA A 177 -0.74 8.07 -25.63
CA ALA A 177 -0.55 6.60 -25.59
C ALA A 177 0.91 6.17 -25.41
N SER A 178 1.86 7.00 -25.80
CA SER A 178 3.30 6.77 -25.63
C SER A 178 3.91 7.50 -24.44
N CYS A 179 3.09 8.17 -23.64
CA CYS A 179 3.55 8.95 -22.51
C CYS A 179 4.29 8.06 -21.48
N LYS A 180 5.44 8.57 -21.04
CA LYS A 180 6.29 7.95 -20.01
C LYS A 180 6.95 9.06 -19.20
N ILE A 181 6.31 9.47 -18.13
CA ILE A 181 6.90 10.39 -17.15
C ILE A 181 7.47 9.54 -16.02
N GLU A 182 8.71 9.78 -15.63
CA GLU A 182 9.32 9.09 -14.49
C GLU A 182 8.72 9.63 -13.19
N ALA A 183 8.28 8.73 -12.34
CA ALA A 183 7.78 9.07 -11.01
C ALA A 183 8.95 9.24 -10.03
N GLU A 184 8.69 9.94 -8.94
CA GLU A 184 9.64 10.16 -7.85
C GLU A 184 10.24 8.87 -7.30
N GLY A 185 11.38 8.97 -6.62
CA GLY A 185 12.12 7.83 -6.13
C GLY A 185 12.65 6.88 -7.22
N ASN A 186 12.67 7.31 -8.50
CA ASN A 186 12.92 6.43 -9.65
C ASN A 186 12.01 5.20 -9.62
N ALA A 187 10.75 5.42 -9.23
CA ALA A 187 9.78 4.34 -9.09
C ALA A 187 9.43 3.68 -10.42
N GLY A 188 9.45 4.45 -11.51
CA GLY A 188 9.19 3.99 -12.86
C GLY A 188 8.21 4.90 -13.61
N PRO A 189 7.92 4.58 -14.88
CA PRO A 189 7.11 5.43 -15.74
C PRO A 189 5.61 5.36 -15.41
N TYR A 190 4.94 6.51 -15.51
CA TYR A 190 3.50 6.65 -15.42
C TYR A 190 2.92 7.48 -16.58
N GLY A 191 1.60 7.56 -16.64
CA GLY A 191 0.87 8.32 -17.66
C GLY A 191 0.49 7.47 -18.88
N GLY A 192 -0.42 7.97 -19.66
CA GLY A 192 -0.98 7.31 -20.84
C GLY A 192 -2.29 7.94 -21.30
N ASP A 193 -3.09 7.17 -22.04
CA ASP A 193 -4.37 7.57 -22.63
C ASP A 193 -5.60 6.85 -22.05
N LYS A 194 -5.46 6.24 -20.87
CA LYS A 194 -6.50 5.40 -20.25
C LYS A 194 -7.05 6.03 -18.97
N PRO A 195 -7.99 6.99 -19.02
CA PRO A 195 -8.53 7.63 -17.81
C PRO A 195 -9.26 6.64 -16.88
N THR A 196 -9.68 5.49 -17.37
CA THR A 196 -10.30 4.43 -16.58
C THR A 196 -9.35 3.27 -16.27
N ASP A 197 -8.04 3.51 -16.31
CA ASP A 197 -7.04 2.53 -15.92
C ASP A 197 -7.30 1.97 -14.51
N ASN A 198 -6.90 0.73 -14.29
CA ASN A 198 -7.19 0.01 -13.04
C ASN A 198 -5.91 -0.59 -12.47
N SER A 199 -5.39 0.03 -11.43
CA SER A 199 -4.22 -0.44 -10.67
C SER A 199 -4.62 -1.33 -9.46
N GLY A 200 -5.91 -1.67 -9.31
CA GLY A 200 -6.39 -2.62 -8.31
C GLY A 200 -7.31 -2.03 -7.24
N ILE A 201 -7.21 -2.57 -6.03
CA ILE A 201 -8.07 -2.21 -4.88
C ILE A 201 -7.20 -2.08 -3.63
N MET A 202 -7.34 -0.96 -2.92
CA MET A 202 -6.83 -0.76 -1.57
C MET A 202 -8.00 -0.44 -0.65
N LYS A 203 -8.23 -1.28 0.36
CA LYS A 203 -9.35 -1.10 1.29
C LYS A 203 -8.96 -1.53 2.70
N PHE A 204 -9.26 -0.68 3.71
CA PHE A 204 -8.82 -0.85 5.10
C PHE A 204 -7.30 -1.08 5.18
N VAL A 205 -6.54 -0.15 4.59
CA VAL A 205 -5.09 -0.15 4.55
C VAL A 205 -4.54 0.98 5.42
N GLN A 206 -3.55 0.67 6.22
CA GLN A 206 -2.77 1.64 7.01
C GLN A 206 -1.34 1.70 6.48
N VAL A 207 -0.84 2.90 6.22
CA VAL A 207 0.56 3.17 5.87
C VAL A 207 1.12 4.06 6.97
N LYS A 208 2.22 3.63 7.60
CA LYS A 208 2.75 4.32 8.78
C LYS A 208 4.26 4.52 8.69
N TYR A 209 4.74 5.67 9.16
CA TYR A 209 6.16 6.02 9.31
C TYR A 209 6.96 5.96 8.01
N ALA A 210 6.30 6.19 6.89
CA ALA A 210 6.91 6.20 5.56
C ALA A 210 7.42 7.61 5.18
N GLY A 211 7.70 7.81 3.89
CA GLY A 211 8.19 9.05 3.32
C GLY A 211 9.70 9.17 3.47
N TYR A 212 10.45 9.04 2.40
CA TYR A 212 11.91 9.07 2.45
C TYR A 212 12.47 9.90 1.32
N GLU A 213 13.28 10.87 1.65
CA GLU A 213 14.03 11.65 0.68
C GLU A 213 15.12 10.77 0.06
N VAL A 214 14.90 10.29 -1.16
CA VAL A 214 15.86 9.45 -1.90
C VAL A 214 17.09 10.25 -2.30
N ILE A 215 16.87 11.44 -2.83
CA ILE A 215 17.84 12.51 -3.07
C ILE A 215 17.11 13.83 -2.88
N LYS A 216 17.84 14.90 -2.65
CA LYS A 216 17.24 16.23 -2.47
C LYS A 216 16.22 16.58 -3.58
N ASP A 217 15.06 17.05 -3.18
CA ASP A 217 13.93 17.39 -4.06
C ASP A 217 13.39 16.17 -4.88
N ASN A 218 13.48 14.97 -4.31
CA ASN A 218 12.94 13.73 -4.90
C ASN A 218 12.61 12.74 -3.76
N GLU A 219 11.50 12.98 -3.15
CA GLU A 219 10.99 12.31 -1.96
C GLU A 219 10.01 11.19 -2.34
N LEU A 220 9.82 10.26 -1.42
CA LEU A 220 8.78 9.24 -1.48
C LEU A 220 7.69 9.57 -0.46
N ASN A 221 6.46 9.54 -0.88
CA ASN A 221 5.28 9.82 -0.07
C ASN A 221 4.79 8.60 0.72
N GLY A 222 3.82 8.80 1.59
CA GLY A 222 3.10 7.69 2.20
C GLY A 222 2.47 6.80 1.14
N VAL A 223 1.64 7.39 0.27
CA VAL A 223 1.12 6.75 -0.94
C VAL A 223 1.13 7.74 -2.10
N THR A 224 1.86 7.41 -3.16
CA THR A 224 1.85 8.15 -4.43
C THR A 224 0.93 7.49 -5.44
N PHE A 225 0.02 8.27 -6.04
CA PHE A 225 -0.82 7.87 -7.17
C PHE A 225 -0.40 8.64 -8.42
N ALA A 226 0.42 8.06 -9.26
CA ALA A 226 0.93 8.70 -10.48
C ALA A 226 0.23 8.16 -11.73
N GLY A 227 -0.58 8.98 -12.38
CA GLY A 227 -1.37 8.61 -13.57
C GLY A 227 -2.38 7.49 -13.31
N VAL A 228 -2.89 7.35 -12.09
CA VAL A 228 -3.82 6.27 -11.73
C VAL A 228 -5.23 6.61 -12.18
N GLY A 229 -5.90 5.65 -12.82
CA GLY A 229 -7.22 5.84 -13.41
C GLY A 229 -8.39 5.52 -12.49
N SER A 230 -9.59 5.98 -12.89
CA SER A 230 -10.84 5.84 -12.12
C SER A 230 -11.36 4.41 -11.98
N GLY A 231 -10.75 3.44 -12.66
CA GLY A 231 -11.04 2.01 -12.44
C GLY A 231 -10.41 1.45 -11.15
N THR A 232 -9.48 2.19 -10.55
CA THR A 232 -8.83 1.83 -9.28
C THR A 232 -9.73 2.20 -8.11
N VAL A 233 -9.82 1.32 -7.11
CA VAL A 233 -10.66 1.53 -5.91
C VAL A 233 -9.78 1.77 -4.70
N VAL A 234 -9.96 2.92 -4.04
CA VAL A 234 -9.29 3.24 -2.77
C VAL A 234 -10.33 3.68 -1.75
N ASP A 235 -10.43 2.92 -0.65
CA ASP A 235 -11.45 3.14 0.37
C ASP A 235 -10.91 2.78 1.75
N TYR A 236 -11.16 3.60 2.78
CA TYR A 236 -10.62 3.41 4.13
C TYR A 236 -9.09 3.30 4.15
N LEU A 237 -8.42 4.32 3.59
CA LEU A 237 -6.97 4.47 3.64
C LEU A 237 -6.57 5.40 4.79
N GLN A 238 -5.60 4.96 5.59
CA GLN A 238 -4.94 5.79 6.59
C GLN A 238 -3.47 5.95 6.26
N VAL A 239 -2.95 7.19 6.32
CA VAL A 239 -1.52 7.45 6.34
C VAL A 239 -1.17 8.17 7.66
N HIS A 240 -0.15 7.68 8.35
CA HIS A 240 0.21 8.15 9.67
C HIS A 240 1.70 8.39 9.82
N ASN A 241 2.07 9.60 10.26
CA ASN A 241 3.45 10.01 10.54
C ASN A 241 4.38 9.77 9.32
N ASN A 242 4.03 10.33 8.18
CA ASN A 242 4.90 10.34 7.01
C ASN A 242 5.93 11.48 7.11
N LEU A 243 7.13 11.31 6.54
CA LEU A 243 8.16 12.37 6.57
C LEU A 243 7.88 13.44 5.52
N ASP A 244 7.37 13.03 4.39
CA ASP A 244 6.94 13.85 3.28
C ASP A 244 5.41 13.82 3.20
N ASP A 245 4.79 13.93 2.02
CA ASP A 245 3.35 13.96 1.88
C ASP A 245 2.65 12.68 2.34
N GLY A 246 1.47 12.85 2.91
CA GLY A 246 0.64 11.71 3.27
C GLY A 246 0.18 10.94 2.03
N VAL A 247 -0.52 11.63 1.14
CA VAL A 247 -0.97 11.12 -0.17
C VAL A 247 -0.73 12.18 -1.22
N GLU A 248 -0.05 11.81 -2.30
CA GLU A 248 0.19 12.70 -3.42
C GLU A 248 -0.29 12.13 -4.75
N PHE A 249 -0.83 13.02 -5.62
CA PHE A 249 -1.35 12.68 -6.93
C PHE A 249 -0.61 13.42 -8.05
N PHE A 250 -0.03 12.65 -8.98
CA PHE A 250 0.57 13.17 -10.21
C PHE A 250 -0.35 12.86 -11.41
N GLY A 251 -1.26 13.75 -11.74
CA GLY A 251 -2.25 13.51 -12.77
C GLY A 251 -3.19 12.34 -12.46
N GLY A 252 -3.89 11.85 -13.48
CA GLY A 252 -4.83 10.74 -13.33
C GLY A 252 -6.24 11.14 -12.89
N THR A 253 -7.05 10.14 -12.58
CA THR A 253 -8.48 10.30 -12.35
C THR A 253 -9.02 9.43 -11.21
N VAL A 254 -8.14 8.88 -10.38
CA VAL A 254 -8.52 7.99 -9.28
C VAL A 254 -9.35 8.73 -8.24
N ASP A 255 -10.38 8.04 -7.74
CA ASP A 255 -11.24 8.49 -6.65
C ASP A 255 -10.88 7.81 -5.34
N LEU A 256 -10.96 8.54 -4.22
CA LEU A 256 -10.75 7.99 -2.88
C LEU A 256 -11.96 8.27 -1.98
N LYS A 257 -12.21 7.36 -1.02
CA LYS A 257 -13.17 7.58 0.06
C LYS A 257 -12.58 7.19 1.41
N HIS A 258 -13.11 7.83 2.48
CA HIS A 258 -12.72 7.55 3.86
C HIS A 258 -11.21 7.59 4.07
N LEU A 259 -10.63 8.79 3.90
CA LEU A 259 -9.20 9.05 4.02
C LEU A 259 -8.90 9.66 5.39
N VAL A 260 -7.91 9.11 6.09
CA VAL A 260 -7.43 9.62 7.38
C VAL A 260 -5.92 9.88 7.28
N LEU A 261 -5.51 11.13 7.37
CA LEU A 261 -4.14 11.60 7.26
C LEU A 261 -3.73 12.27 8.57
N THR A 262 -2.75 11.70 9.26
CA THR A 262 -2.39 12.17 10.60
C THR A 262 -0.90 12.26 10.80
N GLY A 263 -0.42 13.40 11.27
CA GLY A 263 0.96 13.62 11.68
C GLY A 263 1.98 13.61 10.55
N ASN A 264 1.56 13.82 9.30
CA ASN A 264 2.46 13.97 8.16
C ASN A 264 3.25 15.27 8.30
N ARG A 265 4.49 15.29 7.80
CA ARG A 265 5.42 16.39 8.13
C ARG A 265 5.54 17.44 7.06
N ASP A 266 5.36 17.09 5.80
CA ASP A 266 5.11 18.06 4.75
C ASP A 266 3.60 18.20 4.57
N ASP A 267 3.04 17.99 3.42
CA ASP A 267 1.62 18.16 3.21
C ASP A 267 0.85 16.86 3.51
N SER A 268 -0.38 16.98 3.96
CA SER A 268 -1.15 15.76 4.22
C SER A 268 -1.76 15.19 2.94
N LEU A 269 -2.22 16.07 2.05
CA LEU A 269 -2.79 15.74 0.75
C LEU A 269 -2.24 16.70 -0.30
N ASP A 270 -1.49 16.20 -1.27
CA ASP A 270 -0.98 16.97 -2.39
C ASP A 270 -1.52 16.47 -3.73
N TRP A 271 -1.60 17.37 -4.71
CA TRP A 271 -1.86 17.01 -6.08
C TRP A 271 -1.27 17.99 -7.08
N THR A 272 -0.82 17.44 -8.20
CA THR A 272 -0.27 18.19 -9.31
C THR A 272 -0.59 17.51 -10.65
N ASP A 273 -0.07 18.06 -11.73
CA ASP A 273 0.03 17.45 -13.07
C ASP A 273 -1.30 17.03 -13.70
N GLY A 274 -2.41 17.68 -13.32
CA GLY A 274 -3.71 17.46 -13.97
C GLY A 274 -4.55 16.38 -13.33
N TRP A 275 -4.35 16.06 -12.03
CA TRP A 275 -5.29 15.17 -11.34
C TRP A 275 -6.68 15.80 -11.23
N ASN A 276 -7.72 15.03 -11.58
CA ASN A 276 -9.11 15.47 -11.56
C ASN A 276 -10.09 14.42 -11.00
N GLY A 277 -9.62 13.63 -10.04
CA GLY A 277 -10.44 12.66 -9.30
C GLY A 277 -11.33 13.30 -8.23
N ARG A 278 -11.89 12.47 -7.38
CA ARG A 278 -12.77 12.86 -6.28
C ARG A 278 -12.31 12.25 -4.97
N VAL A 279 -12.38 13.03 -3.89
CA VAL A 279 -12.15 12.50 -2.53
C VAL A 279 -13.32 12.85 -1.63
N GLN A 280 -13.79 11.89 -0.85
CA GLN A 280 -14.93 12.10 0.06
C GLN A 280 -14.67 11.45 1.42
N HIS A 281 -15.10 12.16 2.48
CA HIS A 281 -14.90 11.77 3.88
C HIS A 281 -13.42 11.76 4.26
N VAL A 282 -12.86 12.95 4.45
CA VAL A 282 -11.45 13.18 4.74
C VAL A 282 -11.26 13.74 6.14
N LEU A 283 -10.38 13.16 6.91
CA LEU A 283 -9.85 13.74 8.13
C LEU A 283 -8.36 13.95 8.00
N ILE A 284 -7.93 15.19 8.08
CA ILE A 284 -6.53 15.60 8.19
C ILE A 284 -6.32 16.14 9.60
N ARG A 285 -5.28 15.65 10.28
CA ARG A 285 -4.90 16.15 11.59
C ARG A 285 -3.39 16.24 11.72
N HIS A 286 -2.87 17.44 11.86
CA HIS A 286 -1.47 17.65 12.18
C HIS A 286 -1.16 17.24 13.61
N ASP A 287 0.02 16.71 13.85
CA ASP A 287 0.51 16.50 15.23
C ASP A 287 0.83 17.85 15.84
N LYS A 288 0.28 18.12 17.01
CA LYS A 288 0.50 19.37 17.75
C LYS A 288 1.96 19.58 18.20
N ASN A 289 2.75 18.52 18.27
CA ASN A 289 4.17 18.57 18.63
C ASN A 289 5.08 18.57 17.39
N ASN A 290 4.55 18.36 16.21
CA ASN A 290 5.30 18.39 14.96
C ASN A 290 5.35 19.82 14.43
N LEU A 291 6.54 20.39 14.42
CA LEU A 291 6.81 21.75 13.96
C LEU A 291 7.19 21.80 12.47
N GLU A 292 7.18 20.67 11.80
CA GLU A 292 7.51 20.51 10.37
C GLU A 292 6.28 20.34 9.49
N ALA A 293 5.11 20.04 10.09
CA ALA A 293 3.86 19.92 9.33
C ALA A 293 3.57 21.22 8.61
N ASN A 294 3.57 21.13 7.28
CA ASN A 294 3.46 22.27 6.40
C ASN A 294 1.97 22.61 6.17
N ARG A 295 1.28 21.87 5.34
CA ARG A 295 -0.13 22.21 5.02
C ARG A 295 -1.06 20.99 5.19
N GLY A 296 -2.33 21.30 5.30
CA GLY A 296 -3.34 20.27 5.18
C GLY A 296 -3.48 19.78 3.74
N ILE A 297 -3.46 20.75 2.81
CA ILE A 297 -3.44 20.51 1.35
C ILE A 297 -2.47 21.49 0.71
N GLU A 298 -1.57 21.00 -0.13
CA GLU A 298 -0.92 21.74 -1.19
C GLU A 298 -1.47 21.29 -2.55
N ALA A 299 -1.58 22.20 -3.54
CA ALA A 299 -2.31 21.88 -4.75
C ALA A 299 -1.83 22.70 -5.95
N ASP A 300 -1.33 22.00 -6.95
CA ASP A 300 -0.85 22.57 -8.20
C ASP A 300 -1.63 22.04 -9.41
N ASN A 301 -1.60 22.79 -10.51
CA ASN A 301 -1.91 22.23 -11.82
C ASN A 301 -0.64 21.79 -12.54
N ASN A 302 0.28 22.73 -12.77
CA ASN A 302 1.56 22.45 -13.40
C ASN A 302 2.52 23.61 -13.12
N SER A 303 3.66 23.36 -12.55
CA SER A 303 4.62 24.36 -12.08
C SER A 303 5.21 25.22 -13.21
N SER A 304 5.20 24.72 -14.45
CA SER A 304 5.78 25.41 -15.62
C SER A 304 4.73 26.00 -16.56
N LYS A 305 3.51 25.45 -16.58
CA LYS A 305 2.43 25.85 -17.47
C LYS A 305 1.09 25.81 -16.74
N PHE A 306 0.69 26.90 -16.12
CA PHE A 306 -0.48 27.02 -15.25
C PHE A 306 -1.82 26.68 -15.91
N ASP A 307 -1.90 26.74 -17.24
CA ASP A 307 -3.07 26.38 -18.05
C ASP A 307 -2.94 25.00 -18.73
N ALA A 308 -1.98 24.19 -18.31
CA ALA A 308 -1.79 22.85 -18.87
C ALA A 308 -3.05 21.97 -18.68
N THR A 309 -3.34 21.13 -19.66
CA THR A 309 -4.49 20.24 -19.66
C THR A 309 -4.08 18.78 -19.78
N PRO A 310 -4.80 17.84 -19.11
CA PRO A 310 -5.97 18.06 -18.26
C PRO A 310 -5.66 18.98 -17.07
N LEU A 311 -6.63 19.81 -16.68
CA LEU A 311 -6.47 20.69 -15.53
C LEU A 311 -6.59 19.90 -14.23
N SER A 312 -5.76 20.20 -13.23
CA SER A 312 -5.98 19.72 -11.86
C SER A 312 -7.25 20.36 -11.28
N SER A 313 -8.34 19.61 -11.31
CA SER A 313 -9.67 20.09 -10.90
C SER A 313 -10.43 19.05 -10.08
N PRO A 314 -9.81 18.52 -9.00
CA PRO A 314 -10.47 17.52 -8.18
C PRO A 314 -11.67 18.08 -7.43
N LYS A 315 -12.56 17.17 -6.96
CA LYS A 315 -13.69 17.50 -6.10
C LYS A 315 -13.51 16.85 -4.74
N ILE A 316 -13.38 17.66 -3.71
CA ILE A 316 -13.20 17.20 -2.33
C ILE A 316 -14.48 17.51 -1.53
N ALA A 317 -15.01 16.52 -0.82
CA ALA A 317 -16.23 16.70 -0.06
C ALA A 317 -16.20 16.05 1.33
N ASN A 318 -16.90 16.66 2.30
CA ASN A 318 -16.99 16.18 3.67
C ASN A 318 -15.58 16.05 4.31
N MET A 319 -14.83 17.14 4.31
CA MET A 319 -13.46 17.18 4.80
C MET A 319 -13.35 17.98 6.09
N THR A 320 -12.52 17.52 7.00
CA THR A 320 -12.09 18.29 8.17
C THR A 320 -10.56 18.32 8.24
N ILE A 321 -10.01 19.52 8.31
CA ILE A 321 -8.57 19.76 8.55
C ILE A 321 -8.44 20.37 9.94
N ILE A 322 -7.63 19.71 10.78
CA ILE A 322 -7.27 20.18 12.12
C ILE A 322 -5.76 20.43 12.12
N GLY A 323 -5.35 21.66 12.00
CA GLY A 323 -3.97 22.09 12.11
C GLY A 323 -3.47 22.03 13.57
N ASN A 324 -2.21 22.37 13.77
CA ASN A 324 -1.57 22.32 15.10
C ASN A 324 -1.45 23.70 15.77
N ASN A 325 -2.00 24.77 15.20
CA ASN A 325 -1.82 26.17 15.63
C ASN A 325 -0.35 26.60 15.65
N PHE A 326 0.52 25.93 14.92
CA PHE A 326 1.92 26.27 14.86
C PHE A 326 2.09 27.50 13.97
N LYS A 327 2.81 28.50 14.48
CA LYS A 327 3.18 29.68 13.73
C LYS A 327 4.68 29.83 13.76
N SER A 328 5.31 29.59 12.64
CA SER A 328 6.71 29.91 12.40
C SER A 328 6.81 31.09 11.43
N ALA A 329 7.73 32.01 11.68
CA ALA A 329 8.06 33.05 10.70
C ALA A 329 8.73 32.50 9.42
N ALA A 330 9.09 31.21 9.42
CA ALA A 330 9.83 30.55 8.36
C ALA A 330 9.07 29.37 7.73
N ALA A 331 7.88 29.00 8.24
CA ALA A 331 7.11 27.89 7.72
C ALA A 331 5.70 28.36 7.40
N ASP A 332 5.28 28.01 6.22
CA ASP A 332 3.91 28.15 5.75
C ASP A 332 3.06 27.12 6.51
N SER A 333 1.88 27.50 6.95
CA SER A 333 0.99 26.63 7.75
C SER A 333 -0.45 26.78 7.33
N GLU A 334 -0.68 27.07 6.06
CA GLU A 334 -2.02 27.20 5.51
C GLU A 334 -2.75 25.86 5.59
N GLY A 335 -4.02 25.89 5.96
CA GLY A 335 -4.84 24.69 5.90
C GLY A 335 -5.00 24.15 4.47
N ILE A 336 -5.10 25.05 3.49
CA ILE A 336 -5.19 24.72 2.06
C ILE A 336 -4.42 25.79 1.27
N LEU A 337 -3.46 25.37 0.47
CA LEU A 337 -2.75 26.21 -0.50
C LEU A 337 -3.08 25.76 -1.92
N LEU A 338 -3.61 26.66 -2.72
CA LEU A 338 -3.93 26.46 -4.15
C LEU A 338 -3.05 27.34 -4.99
N ARG A 339 -2.25 26.78 -5.88
CA ARG A 339 -1.29 27.53 -6.71
C ARG A 339 -1.19 26.97 -8.14
N ALA A 340 -0.31 27.49 -8.94
CA ALA A 340 0.05 27.03 -10.29
C ALA A 340 -1.15 26.67 -11.19
N GLY A 341 -2.29 27.36 -11.04
CA GLY A 341 -3.45 27.20 -11.92
C GLY A 341 -4.41 26.06 -11.56
N THR A 342 -4.25 25.41 -10.40
CA THR A 342 -5.22 24.38 -9.96
C THR A 342 -6.63 24.95 -9.79
N ALA A 343 -7.66 24.11 -10.02
CA ALA A 343 -9.07 24.47 -9.97
C ALA A 343 -9.90 23.50 -9.09
N GLY A 344 -9.36 23.12 -7.94
CA GLY A 344 -10.04 22.23 -7.00
C GLY A 344 -11.36 22.80 -6.47
N GLU A 345 -12.35 21.94 -6.33
CA GLU A 345 -13.68 22.27 -5.77
C GLU A 345 -13.85 21.63 -4.39
N PHE A 346 -14.24 22.43 -3.39
CA PHE A 346 -14.40 22.00 -2.01
C PHE A 346 -15.84 22.12 -1.53
N TYR A 347 -16.40 21.05 -0.98
CA TYR A 347 -17.77 20.98 -0.51
C TYR A 347 -17.81 20.48 0.93
N ASN A 348 -18.63 21.14 1.78
CA ASN A 348 -18.80 20.74 3.18
C ASN A 348 -17.44 20.50 3.89
N THR A 349 -16.62 21.54 3.91
CA THR A 349 -15.23 21.50 4.40
C THR A 349 -15.10 22.38 5.65
N ILE A 350 -14.39 21.86 6.65
CA ILE A 350 -14.01 22.59 7.87
C ILE A 350 -12.48 22.63 7.93
N VAL A 351 -11.92 23.83 8.09
CA VAL A 351 -10.49 24.05 8.34
C VAL A 351 -10.36 24.80 9.65
N THR A 352 -9.55 24.30 10.56
CA THR A 352 -9.31 24.92 11.86
C THR A 352 -7.90 24.66 12.37
N GLY A 353 -7.35 25.59 13.13
CA GLY A 353 -6.03 25.46 13.75
C GLY A 353 -4.85 25.52 12.78
N SER A 354 -5.08 26.09 11.57
CA SER A 354 -4.04 26.33 10.59
C SER A 354 -3.57 27.74 10.63
#